data_80e6e09f5c796102108e6897f1239573
#
_entry.id   80e6e09f5c796102108e6897f1239573
#
_cell.length_a   1.000
_cell.length_b   1.000
_cell.length_c   1.000
_cell.angle_alpha   90.00
_cell.angle_beta   90.00
_cell.angle_gamma   90.00
#
_symmetry.space_group_name_H-M   'P 1'
#
loop_
_entity.id
_entity.type
_entity.pdbx_description
1 polymer ?
#
loop_
_entity_poly.entity_id
_entity_poly.type
_entity_poly.pdbx_seq_one_letter_code
_entity_poly.pdbx_strand_id
1 'polypeptide(L)'
;AIGRALTMRPKLLVLDEPTEGIQPSVIKDIGRAIVFLRQRGDMAILLVEQYLEFAHELADDFAVMDRGEVVMSGTRETFDADAVRRHMTV
;
A
#
# COMPACT_ATOMS: atom_id res chain seq x y z
N ALA A 1 0.86 15.23 -2.67
CA ALA A 1 1.90 14.85 -1.72
C ALA A 1 1.33 14.46 -0.36
N ILE A 2 2.00 13.54 0.32
CA ILE A 2 1.56 13.04 1.63
C ILE A 2 1.42 14.18 2.65
N GLY A 3 2.40 15.08 2.72
CA GLY A 3 2.39 16.19 3.66
C GLY A 3 1.18 17.10 3.51
N ARG A 4 0.76 17.35 2.29
CA ARG A 4 -0.42 18.16 2.03
C ARG A 4 -1.70 17.46 2.48
N ALA A 5 -1.80 16.16 2.21
CA ALA A 5 -2.94 15.37 2.66
C ALA A 5 -3.03 15.35 4.19
N LEU A 6 -1.91 15.25 4.89
CA LEU A 6 -1.86 15.25 6.35
C LEU A 6 -2.31 16.59 6.94
N THR A 7 -2.01 17.70 6.29
CA THR A 7 -2.45 19.02 6.74
C THR A 7 -3.97 19.12 6.77
N MET A 8 -4.64 18.38 5.89
CA MET A 8 -6.10 18.35 5.82
C MET A 8 -6.73 17.40 6.85
N ARG A 9 -5.94 16.59 7.53
CA ARG A 9 -6.38 15.60 8.53
C ARG A 9 -7.51 14.71 8.04
N PRO A 10 -7.33 13.98 6.92
CA PRO A 10 -8.37 13.13 6.38
C PRO A 10 -8.63 11.93 7.29
N LYS A 11 -9.86 11.39 7.24
CA LYS A 11 -10.18 10.10 7.89
C LYS A 11 -9.71 8.92 7.03
N LEU A 12 -9.57 9.14 5.73
CA LEU A 12 -9.06 8.16 4.77
C LEU A 12 -7.99 8.82 3.93
N LEU A 13 -6.82 8.21 3.91
CA LEU A 13 -5.71 8.64 3.06
C LEU A 13 -5.57 7.61 1.93
N VAL A 14 -5.64 8.07 0.68
CA VAL A 14 -5.43 7.22 -0.49
C VAL A 14 -4.09 7.55 -1.11
N LEU A 15 -3.22 6.54 -1.22
CA LEU A 15 -1.90 6.65 -1.84
C LEU A 15 -1.87 5.76 -3.07
N ASP A 16 -1.77 6.37 -4.24
CA ASP A 16 -1.79 5.67 -5.52
C ASP A 16 -0.36 5.59 -6.08
N GLU A 17 0.20 4.39 -6.04
CA GLU A 17 1.55 4.07 -6.52
C GLU A 17 2.62 5.08 -6.04
N PRO A 18 2.74 5.28 -4.72
CA PRO A 18 3.65 6.30 -4.19
C PRO A 18 5.13 6.00 -4.46
N THR A 19 5.48 4.76 -4.83
CA THR A 19 6.87 4.38 -5.11
C THR A 19 7.24 4.46 -6.58
N GLU A 20 6.29 4.70 -7.48
CA GLU A 20 6.56 4.69 -8.91
C GLU A 20 7.51 5.84 -9.29
N GLY A 21 8.61 5.48 -9.98
CA GLY A 21 9.60 6.47 -10.41
C GLY A 21 10.45 7.06 -9.30
N ILE A 22 10.41 6.49 -8.09
CA ILE A 22 11.07 7.03 -6.90
C ILE A 22 12.34 6.22 -6.59
N GLN A 23 13.38 6.90 -6.12
CA GLN A 23 14.62 6.25 -5.71
C GLN A 23 14.42 5.36 -4.49
N PRO A 24 15.17 4.23 -4.37
CA PRO A 24 15.01 3.30 -3.24
C PRO A 24 15.14 3.93 -1.86
N SER A 25 16.03 4.89 -1.68
CA SER A 25 16.20 5.56 -0.40
C SER A 25 14.97 6.37 0.01
N VAL A 26 14.32 7.00 -0.97
CA VAL A 26 13.09 7.77 -0.74
C VAL A 26 11.92 6.84 -0.49
N ILE A 27 11.89 5.68 -1.14
CA ILE A 27 10.85 4.67 -0.92
C ILE A 27 10.85 4.24 0.55
N LYS A 28 12.02 4.05 1.15
CA LYS A 28 12.13 3.72 2.58
C LYS A 28 11.53 4.82 3.46
N ASP A 29 11.76 6.08 3.10
CA ASP A 29 11.21 7.21 3.85
C ASP A 29 9.69 7.27 3.74
N ILE A 30 9.15 6.98 2.57
CA ILE A 30 7.69 6.90 2.35
C ILE A 30 7.12 5.78 3.22
N GLY A 31 7.77 4.62 3.25
CA GLY A 31 7.34 3.50 4.07
C GLY A 31 7.29 3.84 5.56
N ARG A 32 8.32 4.54 6.06
CA ARG A 32 8.35 4.99 7.45
C ARG A 32 7.22 5.95 7.78
N ALA A 33 6.91 6.86 6.86
CA ALA A 33 5.80 7.79 7.04
C ALA A 33 4.47 7.06 7.14
N ILE A 34 4.25 6.05 6.28
CA ILE A 34 3.03 5.25 6.29
C ILE A 34 2.91 4.47 7.61
N VAL A 35 3.99 3.85 8.07
CA VAL A 35 3.99 3.12 9.35
C VAL A 35 3.64 4.05 10.50
N PHE A 36 4.22 5.25 10.51
CA PHE A 36 3.93 6.24 11.53
C PHE A 36 2.44 6.60 11.57
N LEU A 37 1.85 6.83 10.40
CA LEU A 37 0.43 7.15 10.29
C LEU A 37 -0.46 5.99 10.72
N ARG A 38 -0.08 4.77 10.37
CA ARG A 38 -0.81 3.58 10.76
C ARG A 38 -0.81 3.40 12.28
N GLN A 39 0.34 3.64 12.92
CA GLN A 39 0.48 3.49 14.37
C GLN A 39 -0.33 4.52 15.15
N ARG A 40 -0.59 5.68 14.58
CA ARG A 40 -1.45 6.67 15.20
C ARG A 40 -2.90 6.18 15.32
N GLY A 41 -3.36 5.39 14.35
CA GLY A 41 -4.67 4.74 14.41
C GLY A 41 -5.88 5.67 14.24
N ASP A 42 -5.66 6.91 13.82
CA ASP A 42 -6.74 7.89 13.68
C ASP A 42 -7.23 8.04 12.24
N MET A 43 -6.70 7.26 11.32
CA MET A 43 -7.15 7.25 9.93
C MET A 43 -6.93 5.89 9.28
N ALA A 44 -7.73 5.59 8.27
CA ALA A 44 -7.52 4.43 7.40
C ALA A 44 -6.62 4.83 6.25
N ILE A 45 -5.78 3.91 5.78
CA ILE A 45 -4.88 4.14 4.65
C ILE A 45 -5.17 3.11 3.58
N LEU A 46 -5.50 3.58 2.39
CA LEU A 46 -5.62 2.73 1.20
C LEU A 46 -4.38 2.93 0.34
N LEU A 47 -3.58 1.87 0.21
CA LEU A 47 -2.37 1.89 -0.58
C LEU A 47 -2.60 1.09 -1.86
N VAL A 48 -2.50 1.75 -3.01
CA VAL A 48 -2.56 1.10 -4.31
C VAL A 48 -1.14 1.00 -4.84
N GLU A 49 -0.64 -0.22 -5.01
CA GLU A 49 0.79 -0.41 -5.31
C GLU A 49 1.03 -1.70 -6.09
N GLN A 50 2.00 -1.66 -7.01
CA GLN A 50 2.47 -2.83 -7.75
C GLN A 50 3.77 -3.39 -7.18
N TYR A 51 4.46 -2.64 -6.35
CA TYR A 51 5.68 -3.09 -5.67
C TYR A 51 5.27 -3.96 -4.49
N LEU A 52 5.26 -5.28 -4.69
CA LEU A 52 4.70 -6.23 -3.73
C LEU A 52 5.40 -6.24 -2.37
N GLU A 53 6.71 -6.17 -2.36
CA GLU A 53 7.48 -6.19 -1.11
C GLU A 53 7.12 -5.00 -0.24
N PHE A 54 6.98 -3.83 -0.85
CA PHE A 54 6.60 -2.61 -0.16
C PHE A 54 5.18 -2.71 0.41
N ALA A 55 4.24 -3.14 -0.42
CA ALA A 55 2.85 -3.28 0.00
C ALA A 55 2.69 -4.32 1.12
N HIS A 56 3.37 -5.46 1.00
CA HIS A 56 3.30 -6.53 1.99
C HIS A 56 3.81 -6.09 3.36
N GLU A 57 4.89 -5.31 3.40
CA GLU A 57 5.44 -4.81 4.67
C GLU A 57 4.47 -3.90 5.40
N LEU A 58 3.64 -3.16 4.66
CA LEU A 58 2.82 -2.09 5.22
C LEU A 58 1.38 -2.49 5.45
N ALA A 59 0.86 -3.43 4.68
CA ALA A 59 -0.57 -3.75 4.69
C ALA A 59 -0.97 -4.66 5.83
N ASP A 60 -2.11 -4.37 6.45
CA ASP A 60 -2.77 -5.28 7.38
C ASP A 60 -3.67 -6.24 6.60
N ASP A 61 -4.38 -5.72 5.63
CA ASP A 61 -5.22 -6.50 4.71
C ASP A 61 -4.85 -6.15 3.28
N PHE A 62 -5.12 -7.07 2.36
CA PHE A 62 -4.83 -6.84 0.96
C PHE A 62 -5.95 -7.33 0.05
N ALA A 63 -6.01 -6.74 -1.14
CA ALA A 63 -6.85 -7.21 -2.22
C ALA A 63 -6.07 -7.09 -3.53
N VAL A 64 -6.17 -8.10 -4.38
CA VAL A 64 -5.55 -8.08 -5.71
C VAL A 64 -6.64 -7.84 -6.73
N MET A 65 -6.45 -6.83 -7.57
CA MET A 65 -7.41 -6.49 -8.61
C MET A 65 -6.87 -6.83 -9.98
N ASP A 66 -7.73 -7.36 -10.81
CA ASP A 66 -7.44 -7.65 -12.22
C ASP A 66 -8.67 -7.28 -13.03
N ARG A 67 -8.49 -6.42 -14.01
CA ARG A 67 -9.56 -5.98 -14.93
C ARG A 67 -10.79 -5.44 -14.20
N GLY A 68 -10.56 -4.69 -13.12
CA GLY A 68 -11.63 -4.07 -12.35
C GLY A 68 -12.32 -4.98 -11.36
N GLU A 69 -11.82 -6.21 -11.17
CA GLU A 69 -12.39 -7.18 -10.24
C GLU A 69 -11.38 -7.58 -9.18
N VAL A 70 -11.86 -7.83 -7.96
CA VAL A 70 -11.03 -8.41 -6.90
C VAL A 70 -10.93 -9.90 -7.15
N VAL A 71 -9.70 -10.37 -7.47
CA VAL A 71 -9.45 -11.79 -7.77
C VAL A 71 -8.86 -12.54 -6.59
N MET A 72 -8.37 -11.83 -5.59
CA MET A 72 -7.77 -12.42 -4.40
C MET A 72 -7.79 -11.41 -3.27
N SER A 73 -8.00 -11.86 -2.04
CA SER A 73 -7.93 -10.99 -0.86
C SER A 73 -7.56 -11.80 0.36
N GLY A 74 -7.12 -11.11 1.40
CA GLY A 74 -6.75 -11.76 2.66
C GLY A 74 -6.07 -10.80 3.61
N THR A 75 -5.41 -11.38 4.61
CA THR A 75 -4.66 -10.65 5.62
C THR A 75 -3.16 -10.78 5.37
N ARG A 76 -2.37 -10.07 6.16
CA ARG A 76 -0.90 -10.18 6.09
C ARG A 76 -0.43 -11.62 6.25
N GLU A 77 -1.06 -12.39 7.13
CA GLU A 77 -0.68 -13.76 7.42
C GLU A 77 -0.99 -14.71 6.27
N THR A 78 -2.01 -14.40 5.48
CA THR A 78 -2.41 -15.23 4.33
C THR A 78 -1.76 -14.77 3.02
N PHE A 79 -0.95 -13.71 3.04
CA PHE A 79 -0.31 -13.17 1.85
C PHE A 79 0.71 -14.16 1.30
N ASP A 80 0.50 -14.56 0.05
CA ASP A 80 1.42 -15.42 -0.70
C ASP A 80 1.90 -14.63 -1.93
N ALA A 81 3.14 -14.19 -1.90
CA ALA A 81 3.71 -13.36 -2.96
C ALA A 81 3.66 -14.04 -4.32
N ASP A 82 3.90 -15.35 -4.37
CA ASP A 82 3.87 -16.09 -5.64
C ASP A 82 2.47 -16.14 -6.23
N ALA A 83 1.47 -16.38 -5.39
CA ALA A 83 0.08 -16.40 -5.83
C ALA A 83 -0.36 -15.01 -6.33
N VAL A 84 0.02 -13.96 -5.61
CA VAL A 84 -0.29 -12.58 -6.00
C VAL A 84 0.38 -12.23 -7.33
N ARG A 85 1.65 -12.58 -7.50
CA ARG A 85 2.38 -12.31 -8.74
C ARG A 85 1.74 -12.96 -9.96
N ARG A 86 1.18 -14.16 -9.80
CA ARG A 86 0.49 -14.84 -10.90
C ARG A 86 -0.68 -14.04 -11.45
N HIS A 87 -1.37 -13.31 -10.59
CA HIS A 87 -2.46 -12.43 -11.00
C HIS A 87 -2.00 -11.11 -11.59
N MET A 88 -0.79 -10.67 -11.26
CA MET A 88 -0.23 -9.39 -11.71
C MET A 88 0.57 -9.53 -13.00
N THR A 89 1.02 -10.72 -13.36
CA THR A 89 1.79 -10.98 -14.58
C THR A 89 0.85 -11.13 -15.77
N VAL A 90 1.11 -10.40 -16.80
CA VAL A 90 0.30 -10.44 -18.03
C VAL A 90 1.01 -11.31 -19.06
#